data_38ebd81c8be927985c3696b9b4d3e60b
#
_entry.id   38ebd81c8be927985c3696b9b4d3e60b
#
_cell.length_a   1.000
_cell.length_b   1.000
_cell.length_c   1.000
_cell.angle_alpha   90.00
_cell.angle_beta   90.00
_cell.angle_gamma   90.00
#
_symmetry.space_group_name_H-M   'P 1'
#
loop_
_entity.id
_entity.type
_entity.pdbx_description
1 polymer ?
#
loop_
_entity_poly.entity_id
_entity_poly.type
_entity_poly.pdbx_seq_one_letter_code
_entity_poly.pdbx_strand_id
1 'polypeptide(L)'
;MTEVTAVIGSYAGEPHLRECLRSLHTQTRPPAEIIVVDASSGDGTVEITTELGARALVVANRGLGFLYNRGAEAASSRYLLLSNVDVSYDAGCVELLADALDADENRFSADARQLDWAGAQLVHGRTTLQRGPLLREYFPGLILDHRVSADAVTPTVSANGAAMLVRRDRLLELGGFDETFFLDWEDLDLCWRAWLRGWPTVYVPDAWLRHRVGAVTSPEMAPRRLASSHHNLMRFALKALPPAAAARVVAGELLRWPRYPAAIGRALARITIELPEIVRLRRAIGSSRRVFDAMLAGDP
;
A
#
# COMPACT_ATOMS: atom_id res chain seq x y z
N MET A 1 -7.47 24.88 7.21
CA MET A 1 -7.76 23.45 6.93
C MET A 1 -6.46 22.83 6.41
N THR A 2 -6.14 21.63 6.84
CA THR A 2 -4.90 20.95 6.43
C THR A 2 -4.99 20.55 4.96
N GLU A 3 -4.00 20.92 4.15
CA GLU A 3 -4.02 20.65 2.71
C GLU A 3 -3.68 19.20 2.40
N VAL A 4 -4.38 18.65 1.43
CA VAL A 4 -4.19 17.28 0.90
C VAL A 4 -3.79 17.38 -0.56
N THR A 5 -2.74 16.65 -0.98
CA THR A 5 -2.48 16.35 -2.40
C THR A 5 -2.89 14.90 -2.67
N ALA A 6 -3.74 14.66 -3.65
CA ALA A 6 -4.00 13.32 -4.14
C ALA A 6 -2.91 12.91 -5.14
N VAL A 7 -2.26 11.77 -4.88
CA VAL A 7 -1.25 11.15 -5.75
C VAL A 7 -1.83 9.86 -6.31
N ILE A 8 -2.15 9.85 -7.60
CA ILE A 8 -2.77 8.71 -8.27
C ILE A 8 -1.72 7.98 -9.09
N GLY A 9 -1.45 6.70 -8.74
CA GLY A 9 -0.60 5.84 -9.55
C GLY A 9 -1.40 5.24 -10.72
N SER A 10 -0.94 5.46 -11.96
CA SER A 10 -1.59 4.97 -13.17
C SER A 10 -0.66 4.10 -14.03
N TYR A 11 -1.18 2.97 -14.48
CA TYR A 11 -0.62 2.15 -15.56
C TYR A 11 -1.77 1.53 -16.34
N ALA A 12 -1.91 1.85 -17.62
CA ALA A 12 -3.07 1.48 -18.44
C ALA A 12 -4.41 1.87 -17.79
N GLY A 13 -4.42 3.05 -17.12
CA GLY A 13 -5.50 3.48 -16.24
C GLY A 13 -6.60 4.32 -16.92
N GLU A 14 -6.44 4.65 -18.19
CA GLU A 14 -7.34 5.52 -18.96
C GLU A 14 -8.83 5.20 -18.75
N PRO A 15 -9.29 3.93 -18.80
CA PRO A 15 -10.73 3.62 -18.68
C PRO A 15 -11.35 3.98 -17.32
N HIS A 16 -10.54 4.16 -16.28
CA HIS A 16 -10.99 4.37 -14.90
C HIS A 16 -10.72 5.79 -14.37
N LEU A 17 -9.74 6.48 -14.94
CA LEU A 17 -9.22 7.74 -14.45
C LEU A 17 -10.27 8.84 -14.34
N ARG A 18 -11.17 8.96 -15.33
CA ARG A 18 -12.21 10.00 -15.32
C ARG A 18 -13.12 9.92 -14.11
N GLU A 19 -13.50 8.71 -13.71
CA GLU A 19 -14.36 8.50 -12.55
C GLU A 19 -13.63 8.76 -11.25
N CYS A 20 -12.39 8.30 -11.13
CA CYS A 20 -11.53 8.59 -9.99
C CYS A 20 -11.36 10.10 -9.78
N LEU A 21 -10.94 10.84 -10.80
CA LEU A 21 -10.76 12.30 -10.74
C LEU A 21 -12.04 13.04 -10.37
N ARG A 22 -13.18 12.67 -10.98
CA ARG A 22 -14.48 13.29 -10.65
C ARG A 22 -14.84 13.10 -9.20
N SER A 23 -14.64 11.90 -8.65
CA SER A 23 -14.93 11.60 -7.25
C SER A 23 -14.06 12.40 -6.28
N LEU A 24 -12.83 12.74 -6.65
CA LEU A 24 -11.93 13.59 -5.88
C LEU A 24 -12.33 15.07 -5.94
N HIS A 25 -12.79 15.56 -7.09
CA HIS A 25 -13.26 16.94 -7.24
C HIS A 25 -14.58 17.20 -6.50
N THR A 26 -15.39 16.18 -6.25
CA THR A 26 -16.69 16.28 -5.57
C THR A 26 -16.64 15.99 -4.08
N GLN A 27 -15.44 15.86 -3.49
CA GLN A 27 -15.28 15.68 -2.05
C GLN A 27 -15.77 16.87 -1.26
N THR A 28 -16.29 16.67 -0.04
CA THR A 28 -16.60 17.76 0.92
C THR A 28 -15.34 18.56 1.26
N ARG A 29 -14.18 17.91 1.26
CA ARG A 29 -12.86 18.50 1.38
C ARG A 29 -12.00 18.09 0.17
N PRO A 30 -12.10 18.79 -0.97
CA PRO A 30 -11.35 18.44 -2.16
C PRO A 30 -9.84 18.53 -1.92
N PRO A 31 -9.03 17.64 -2.53
CA PRO A 31 -7.59 17.82 -2.56
C PRO A 31 -7.22 19.20 -3.16
N ALA A 32 -6.25 19.88 -2.54
CA ALA A 32 -5.72 21.16 -3.04
C ALA A 32 -4.95 20.99 -4.37
N GLU A 33 -4.40 19.78 -4.58
CA GLU A 33 -3.71 19.39 -5.79
C GLU A 33 -4.00 17.92 -6.08
N ILE A 34 -4.11 17.56 -7.36
CA ILE A 34 -4.16 16.17 -7.82
C ILE A 34 -3.01 15.94 -8.80
N ILE A 35 -2.17 14.95 -8.49
CA ILE A 35 -1.04 14.52 -9.31
C ILE A 35 -1.30 13.11 -9.79
N VAL A 36 -1.39 12.91 -11.10
CA VAL A 36 -1.43 11.57 -11.71
C VAL A 36 -0.02 11.21 -12.15
N VAL A 37 0.54 10.17 -11.54
CA VAL A 37 1.85 9.63 -11.90
C VAL A 37 1.63 8.48 -12.86
N ASP A 38 1.84 8.74 -14.14
CA ASP A 38 1.56 7.81 -15.23
C ASP A 38 2.81 7.04 -15.65
N ALA A 39 2.71 5.72 -15.61
CA ALA A 39 3.73 4.81 -16.09
C ALA A 39 3.33 4.11 -17.40
N SER A 40 2.24 4.53 -18.01
CA SER A 40 1.78 4.08 -19.33
C SER A 40 2.42 4.93 -20.42
N SER A 41 2.54 4.38 -21.60
CA SER A 41 2.96 5.15 -22.77
C SER A 41 1.81 5.20 -23.79
N GLY A 42 1.13 6.36 -23.88
CA GLY A 42 0.21 6.65 -24.98
C GLY A 42 -1.18 6.04 -24.89
N ASP A 43 -1.72 5.84 -23.67
CA ASP A 43 -3.07 5.33 -23.44
C ASP A 43 -4.13 6.43 -23.19
N GLY A 44 -3.81 7.72 -23.42
CA GLY A 44 -4.74 8.83 -23.17
C GLY A 44 -4.81 9.31 -21.72
N THR A 45 -4.06 8.71 -20.79
CA THR A 45 -4.03 9.10 -19.36
C THR A 45 -3.61 10.57 -19.17
N VAL A 46 -2.60 11.04 -19.91
CA VAL A 46 -2.08 12.41 -19.78
C VAL A 46 -3.11 13.44 -20.26
N GLU A 47 -3.76 13.17 -21.37
CA GLU A 47 -4.81 14.02 -21.96
C GLU A 47 -5.99 14.18 -20.99
N ILE A 48 -6.50 13.08 -20.45
CA ILE A 48 -7.61 13.09 -19.48
C ILE A 48 -7.22 13.82 -18.20
N THR A 49 -6.00 13.59 -17.71
CA THR A 49 -5.47 14.26 -16.52
C THR A 49 -5.50 15.77 -16.69
N THR A 50 -5.00 16.27 -17.84
CA THR A 50 -4.93 17.69 -18.15
C THR A 50 -6.32 18.29 -18.36
N GLU A 51 -7.18 17.59 -19.10
CA GLU A 51 -8.58 17.99 -19.35
C GLU A 51 -9.35 18.21 -18.05
N LEU A 52 -9.12 17.36 -17.03
CA LEU A 52 -9.80 17.44 -15.75
C LEU A 52 -9.05 18.27 -14.70
N GLY A 53 -8.08 19.07 -15.11
CA GLY A 53 -7.41 20.06 -14.24
C GLY A 53 -6.44 19.45 -13.23
N ALA A 54 -5.97 18.22 -13.44
CA ALA A 54 -4.95 17.57 -12.64
C ALA A 54 -3.56 17.70 -13.31
N ARG A 55 -2.49 17.47 -12.54
CA ARG A 55 -1.11 17.50 -13.01
C ARG A 55 -0.64 16.10 -13.37
N ALA A 56 -0.13 15.90 -14.58
CA ALA A 56 0.46 14.65 -15.02
C ALA A 56 1.98 14.62 -14.78
N LEU A 57 2.50 13.49 -14.29
CA LEU A 57 3.91 13.15 -14.25
C LEU A 57 4.12 11.83 -14.98
N VAL A 58 4.80 11.87 -16.13
CA VAL A 58 5.11 10.65 -16.90
C VAL A 58 6.43 10.08 -16.44
N VAL A 59 6.44 8.79 -16.06
CA VAL A 59 7.62 8.10 -15.53
C VAL A 59 7.72 6.67 -16.07
N ALA A 60 8.88 6.03 -15.89
CA ALA A 60 9.04 4.62 -16.23
C ALA A 60 8.24 3.72 -15.26
N ASN A 61 7.68 2.60 -15.76
CA ASN A 61 7.01 1.62 -14.92
C ASN A 61 8.01 0.80 -14.09
N ARG A 62 8.20 1.23 -12.85
CA ARG A 62 9.05 0.56 -11.86
C ARG A 62 8.27 0.00 -10.67
N GLY A 63 6.93 0.03 -10.74
CA GLY A 63 6.03 -0.46 -9.70
C GLY A 63 5.33 0.66 -8.93
N LEU A 64 4.29 0.29 -8.18
CA LEU A 64 3.38 1.23 -7.54
C LEU A 64 4.08 2.13 -6.50
N GLY A 65 4.94 1.55 -5.64
CA GLY A 65 5.70 2.32 -4.66
C GLY A 65 6.60 3.39 -5.29
N PHE A 66 7.19 3.10 -6.46
CA PHE A 66 7.95 4.09 -7.22
C PHE A 66 7.07 5.26 -7.69
N LEU A 67 5.86 4.98 -8.20
CA LEU A 67 4.94 6.03 -8.63
C LEU A 67 4.56 6.94 -7.46
N TYR A 68 4.22 6.36 -6.31
CA TYR A 68 3.89 7.12 -5.11
C TYR A 68 5.06 7.95 -4.59
N ASN A 69 6.29 7.44 -4.64
CA ASN A 69 7.47 8.22 -4.27
C ASN A 69 7.64 9.46 -5.18
N ARG A 70 7.48 9.30 -6.50
CA ARG A 70 7.58 10.45 -7.43
C ARG A 70 6.50 11.49 -7.19
N GLY A 71 5.26 11.03 -6.91
CA GLY A 71 4.18 11.95 -6.53
C GLY A 71 4.46 12.66 -5.20
N ALA A 72 4.95 11.95 -4.19
CA ALA A 72 5.29 12.51 -2.88
C ALA A 72 6.42 13.54 -2.94
N GLU A 73 7.40 13.35 -3.83
CA GLU A 73 8.47 14.33 -4.09
C GLU A 73 7.95 15.59 -4.75
N ALA A 74 6.99 15.45 -5.67
CA ALA A 74 6.41 16.55 -6.42
C ALA A 74 5.36 17.37 -5.65
N ALA A 75 4.77 16.78 -4.60
CA ALA A 75 3.74 17.41 -3.76
C ALA A 75 4.35 18.28 -2.66
N SER A 76 3.56 19.26 -2.17
CA SER A 76 3.97 20.14 -1.05
C SER A 76 3.01 20.08 0.14
N SER A 77 1.82 19.51 0.01
CA SER A 77 0.82 19.43 1.08
C SER A 77 1.28 18.61 2.28
N ARG A 78 0.68 18.87 3.44
CA ARG A 78 0.94 18.13 4.69
C ARG A 78 0.54 16.66 4.57
N TYR A 79 -0.57 16.38 3.91
CA TYR A 79 -1.10 15.03 3.70
C TYR A 79 -1.06 14.64 2.24
N LEU A 80 -0.79 13.36 1.98
CA LEU A 80 -0.89 12.74 0.67
C LEU A 80 -1.96 11.66 0.69
N LEU A 81 -2.95 11.77 -0.17
CA LEU A 81 -3.86 10.68 -0.49
C LEU A 81 -3.23 9.84 -1.60
N LEU A 82 -2.67 8.70 -1.25
CA LEU A 82 -2.12 7.75 -2.21
C LEU A 82 -3.27 6.89 -2.74
N SER A 83 -3.43 6.85 -4.05
CA SER A 83 -4.62 6.29 -4.70
C SER A 83 -4.30 5.49 -5.95
N ASN A 84 -4.98 4.37 -6.12
CA ASN A 84 -5.08 3.73 -7.42
C ASN A 84 -6.02 4.53 -8.34
N VAL A 85 -5.95 4.23 -9.64
CA VAL A 85 -6.81 4.86 -10.66
C VAL A 85 -8.20 4.24 -10.76
N ASP A 86 -8.39 2.99 -10.29
CA ASP A 86 -9.60 2.18 -10.39
C ASP A 86 -10.51 2.25 -9.15
N VAL A 87 -10.55 3.42 -8.52
CA VAL A 87 -11.35 3.72 -7.33
C VAL A 87 -12.31 4.88 -7.56
N SER A 88 -13.40 4.94 -6.76
CA SER A 88 -14.34 6.06 -6.71
C SER A 88 -14.70 6.34 -5.26
N TYR A 89 -14.37 7.53 -4.79
CA TYR A 89 -14.51 7.96 -3.39
C TYR A 89 -15.92 8.42 -3.07
N ASP A 90 -16.43 8.06 -1.88
CA ASP A 90 -17.58 8.73 -1.28
C ASP A 90 -17.27 10.18 -0.95
N ALA A 91 -18.27 11.05 -0.97
CA ALA A 91 -18.09 12.49 -0.87
C ALA A 91 -17.36 12.96 0.39
N GLY A 92 -17.51 12.28 1.54
CA GLY A 92 -16.86 12.60 2.82
C GLY A 92 -15.52 11.92 3.06
N CYS A 93 -15.05 11.07 2.15
CA CYS A 93 -13.94 10.16 2.42
C CYS A 93 -12.65 10.90 2.78
N VAL A 94 -12.24 11.89 1.99
CA VAL A 94 -10.98 12.63 2.21
C VAL A 94 -11.02 13.43 3.51
N GLU A 95 -12.15 14.03 3.84
CA GLU A 95 -12.35 14.77 5.09
C GLU A 95 -12.19 13.87 6.31
N LEU A 96 -12.91 12.72 6.33
CA LEU A 96 -12.86 11.78 7.44
C LEU A 96 -11.46 11.18 7.66
N LEU A 97 -10.73 10.88 6.59
CA LEU A 97 -9.34 10.43 6.68
C LEU A 97 -8.42 11.51 7.26
N ALA A 98 -8.61 12.77 6.83
CA ALA A 98 -7.81 13.88 7.32
C ALA A 98 -8.10 14.19 8.80
N ASP A 99 -9.36 14.18 9.20
CA ASP A 99 -9.78 14.38 10.59
C ASP A 99 -9.23 13.26 11.50
N ALA A 100 -9.20 12.03 11.01
CA ALA A 100 -8.58 10.94 11.74
C ALA A 100 -7.09 11.17 11.96
N LEU A 101 -6.35 11.76 11.03
CA LEU A 101 -4.95 12.12 11.24
C LEU A 101 -4.79 13.37 12.11
N ASP A 102 -5.67 14.37 11.97
CA ASP A 102 -5.63 15.60 12.78
C ASP A 102 -5.93 15.30 14.25
N ALA A 103 -6.72 14.28 14.58
CA ALA A 103 -7.07 13.87 15.94
C ALA A 103 -5.88 13.35 16.77
N ASP A 104 -4.81 12.86 16.15
CA ASP A 104 -3.60 12.40 16.85
C ASP A 104 -2.37 12.60 15.96
N GLU A 105 -1.46 13.46 16.39
CA GLU A 105 -0.24 13.76 15.65
C GLU A 105 0.70 12.57 15.51
N ASN A 106 0.58 11.54 16.35
CA ASN A 106 1.38 10.33 16.24
C ASN A 106 0.93 9.39 15.13
N ARG A 107 -0.27 9.53 14.59
CA ARG A 107 -0.74 8.68 13.50
C ARG A 107 0.04 8.95 12.22
N PHE A 108 0.51 7.88 11.60
CA PHE A 108 1.21 7.92 10.30
C PHE A 108 0.24 8.01 9.15
N SER A 109 -0.72 7.08 9.12
CA SER A 109 -1.66 6.95 8.02
C SER A 109 -3.06 6.58 8.47
N ALA A 110 -4.03 6.90 7.62
CA ALA A 110 -5.43 6.55 7.75
C ALA A 110 -5.86 5.73 6.52
N ASP A 111 -6.53 4.61 6.75
CA ASP A 111 -6.97 3.61 5.78
C ASP A 111 -8.49 3.67 5.61
N ALA A 112 -8.98 3.71 4.38
CA ALA A 112 -10.39 3.78 4.07
C ALA A 112 -11.01 2.38 3.90
N ARG A 113 -12.32 2.27 4.21
CA ARG A 113 -13.13 1.11 3.85
C ARG A 113 -13.27 1.03 2.33
N GLN A 114 -12.97 -0.13 1.77
CA GLN A 114 -13.16 -0.35 0.34
C GLN A 114 -14.28 -1.37 0.10
N LEU A 115 -15.24 -0.98 -0.69
CA LEU A 115 -16.34 -1.83 -1.16
C LEU A 115 -16.07 -2.26 -2.60
N ASP A 116 -16.68 -3.34 -3.02
CA ASP A 116 -16.71 -3.69 -4.44
C ASP A 116 -17.39 -2.59 -5.26
N TRP A 117 -17.30 -2.69 -6.58
CA TRP A 117 -17.86 -1.64 -7.44
C TRP A 117 -19.38 -1.48 -7.31
N ALA A 118 -20.09 -2.53 -6.95
CA ALA A 118 -21.52 -2.48 -6.66
C ALA A 118 -21.84 -1.81 -5.32
N GLY A 119 -20.84 -1.63 -4.45
CA GLY A 119 -21.02 -1.08 -3.11
C GLY A 119 -21.61 -2.08 -2.10
N ALA A 120 -21.61 -3.38 -2.43
CA ALA A 120 -22.31 -4.42 -1.67
C ALA A 120 -21.38 -5.26 -0.79
N GLN A 121 -20.13 -5.47 -1.21
CA GLN A 121 -19.21 -6.37 -0.51
C GLN A 121 -17.98 -5.62 -0.03
N LEU A 122 -17.54 -5.94 1.21
CA LEU A 122 -16.28 -5.46 1.74
C LEU A 122 -15.12 -6.15 1.02
N VAL A 123 -14.31 -5.40 0.28
CA VAL A 123 -13.10 -5.90 -0.40
C VAL A 123 -11.83 -5.56 0.37
N HIS A 124 -11.83 -4.46 1.14
CA HIS A 124 -10.78 -4.13 2.10
C HIS A 124 -11.38 -3.36 3.30
N GLY A 125 -11.03 -3.81 4.49
CA GLY A 125 -11.38 -3.21 5.79
C GLY A 125 -10.14 -3.13 6.68
N ARG A 126 -10.33 -3.22 7.99
CA ARG A 126 -9.23 -3.29 8.94
C ARG A 126 -8.33 -4.48 8.64
N THR A 127 -7.02 -4.28 8.58
CA THR A 127 -6.03 -5.33 8.44
C THR A 127 -5.58 -5.83 9.81
N THR A 128 -5.66 -7.14 10.02
CA THR A 128 -5.20 -7.83 11.24
C THR A 128 -4.14 -8.87 10.91
N LEU A 129 -3.29 -9.19 11.90
CA LEU A 129 -2.25 -10.21 11.78
C LEU A 129 -2.48 -11.32 12.80
N GLN A 130 -2.42 -12.58 12.36
CA GLN A 130 -2.58 -13.76 13.20
C GLN A 130 -1.52 -14.81 12.87
N ARG A 131 -1.26 -15.73 13.80
CA ARG A 131 -0.45 -16.91 13.50
C ARG A 131 -1.22 -17.85 12.59
N GLY A 132 -0.55 -18.42 11.60
CA GLY A 132 -1.15 -19.31 10.62
C GLY A 132 -0.31 -20.56 10.35
N PRO A 133 -0.85 -21.50 9.55
CA PRO A 133 -0.10 -22.68 9.13
C PRO A 133 1.09 -22.29 8.25
N LEU A 134 2.14 -23.11 8.29
CA LEU A 134 3.36 -22.86 7.52
C LEU A 134 3.11 -22.96 6.01
N LEU A 135 2.26 -23.89 5.58
CA LEU A 135 1.86 -24.07 4.18
C LEU A 135 0.56 -23.28 3.89
N ARG A 136 0.68 -21.97 3.81
CA ARG A 136 -0.41 -21.10 3.40
C ARG A 136 -0.06 -20.34 2.12
N GLU A 137 -1.07 -20.02 1.31
CA GLU A 137 -0.86 -19.55 -0.05
C GLU A 137 -0.25 -18.14 -0.11
N TYR A 138 -0.63 -17.19 0.72
CA TYR A 138 -0.15 -15.81 0.61
C TYR A 138 0.90 -15.41 1.64
N PHE A 139 0.80 -15.88 2.88
CA PHE A 139 1.73 -15.50 3.94
C PHE A 139 2.05 -16.73 4.79
N PRO A 140 3.08 -17.52 4.44
CA PRO A 140 3.46 -18.71 5.19
C PRO A 140 3.70 -18.43 6.67
N GLY A 141 3.03 -19.18 7.54
CA GLY A 141 3.16 -19.03 8.99
C GLY A 141 2.40 -17.89 9.65
N LEU A 142 1.81 -16.98 8.87
CA LEU A 142 1.01 -15.85 9.32
C LEU A 142 -0.28 -15.73 8.50
N ILE A 143 -1.30 -15.10 9.07
CA ILE A 143 -2.54 -14.73 8.40
C ILE A 143 -2.63 -13.22 8.44
N LEU A 144 -2.55 -12.58 7.29
CA LEU A 144 -2.91 -11.18 7.11
C LEU A 144 -4.35 -11.14 6.60
N ASP A 145 -5.29 -10.69 7.44
CA ASP A 145 -6.70 -10.56 7.08
C ASP A 145 -7.04 -9.08 6.97
N HIS A 146 -7.41 -8.64 5.77
CA HIS A 146 -7.78 -7.27 5.44
C HIS A 146 -9.28 -7.11 5.17
N ARG A 147 -10.11 -8.01 5.67
CA ARG A 147 -11.58 -7.94 5.55
C ARG A 147 -12.28 -7.88 6.91
N VAL A 148 -11.58 -7.40 7.93
CA VAL A 148 -12.16 -7.26 9.27
C VAL A 148 -12.95 -5.96 9.33
N SER A 149 -14.18 -6.04 9.80
CA SER A 149 -15.02 -4.86 10.06
C SER A 149 -14.63 -4.22 11.38
N ALA A 150 -14.82 -2.91 11.48
CA ALA A 150 -14.77 -2.15 12.72
C ALA A 150 -15.81 -1.02 12.66
N ASP A 151 -16.35 -0.62 13.82
CA ASP A 151 -17.40 0.38 13.92
C ASP A 151 -16.86 1.77 14.34
N ALA A 152 -15.56 1.86 14.63
CA ALA A 152 -14.89 3.08 15.03
C ALA A 152 -13.47 3.14 14.46
N VAL A 153 -12.89 4.35 14.47
CA VAL A 153 -11.48 4.55 14.11
C VAL A 153 -10.61 3.70 15.04
N THR A 154 -9.86 2.76 14.46
CA THR A 154 -9.13 1.75 15.22
C THR A 154 -7.76 1.46 14.58
N PRO A 155 -6.74 1.09 15.37
CA PRO A 155 -5.46 0.67 14.83
C PRO A 155 -5.59 -0.49 13.82
N THR A 156 -4.78 -0.43 12.76
CA THR A 156 -4.70 -1.46 11.72
C THR A 156 -3.24 -1.78 11.40
N VAL A 157 -2.94 -3.03 11.06
CA VAL A 157 -1.57 -3.46 10.75
C VAL A 157 -0.99 -2.71 9.55
N SER A 158 -1.81 -2.51 8.51
CA SER A 158 -1.44 -1.68 7.36
C SER A 158 -2.67 -1.02 6.76
N ALA A 159 -2.46 0.11 6.11
CA ALA A 159 -3.39 0.68 5.14
C ALA A 159 -3.16 0.04 3.77
N ASN A 160 -4.17 0.09 2.92
CA ASN A 160 -4.08 -0.41 1.54
C ASN A 160 -3.64 0.70 0.58
N GLY A 161 -2.63 0.41 -0.23
CA GLY A 161 -2.07 1.37 -1.19
C GLY A 161 -3.07 1.88 -2.23
N ALA A 162 -4.23 1.24 -2.39
CA ALA A 162 -5.26 1.72 -3.31
C ALA A 162 -5.94 3.02 -2.84
N ALA A 163 -5.96 3.30 -1.52
CA ALA A 163 -6.58 4.50 -0.97
C ALA A 163 -6.15 4.73 0.49
N MET A 164 -4.96 5.26 0.72
CA MET A 164 -4.53 5.64 2.06
C MET A 164 -4.07 7.09 2.14
N LEU A 165 -4.46 7.78 3.21
CA LEU A 165 -3.96 9.11 3.54
C LEU A 165 -2.74 8.99 4.46
N VAL A 166 -1.62 9.66 4.11
CA VAL A 166 -0.38 9.61 4.90
C VAL A 166 0.13 11.01 5.23
N ARG A 167 0.87 11.12 6.35
CA ARG A 167 1.67 12.31 6.64
C ARG A 167 2.89 12.33 5.73
N ARG A 168 3.00 13.36 4.90
CA ARG A 168 4.07 13.48 3.91
C ARG A 168 5.45 13.55 4.55
N ASP A 169 5.62 14.33 5.60
CA ASP A 169 6.88 14.47 6.34
C ASP A 169 7.40 13.14 6.85
N ARG A 170 6.52 12.32 7.45
CA ARG A 170 6.85 10.99 7.95
C ARG A 170 7.13 9.99 6.85
N LEU A 171 6.36 10.05 5.74
CA LEU A 171 6.65 9.26 4.55
C LEU A 171 8.06 9.51 4.06
N LEU A 172 8.46 10.78 3.95
CA LEU A 172 9.79 11.17 3.51
C LEU A 172 10.88 10.78 4.53
N GLU A 173 10.61 10.92 5.85
CA GLU A 173 11.52 10.48 6.90
C GLU A 173 11.75 8.96 6.89
N LEU A 174 10.73 8.17 6.54
CA LEU A 174 10.86 6.72 6.32
C LEU A 174 11.63 6.38 5.03
N GLY A 175 11.96 7.37 4.20
CA GLY A 175 12.59 7.17 2.89
C GLY A 175 11.63 6.73 1.79
N GLY A 176 10.31 6.95 1.97
CA GLY A 176 9.27 6.55 1.03
C GLY A 176 9.02 5.04 1.01
N PHE A 177 8.42 4.58 -0.08
CA PHE A 177 8.26 3.16 -0.38
C PHE A 177 9.59 2.52 -0.80
N ASP A 178 9.79 1.26 -0.48
CA ASP A 178 10.90 0.46 -0.99
C ASP A 178 10.67 0.15 -2.48
N GLU A 179 11.36 0.85 -3.36
CA GLU A 179 11.18 0.75 -4.83
C GLU A 179 11.64 -0.58 -5.44
N THR A 180 12.19 -1.48 -4.63
CA THR A 180 12.46 -2.85 -5.07
C THR A 180 11.18 -3.69 -5.15
N PHE A 181 10.11 -3.27 -4.48
CA PHE A 181 8.80 -3.89 -4.54
C PHE A 181 8.07 -3.38 -5.79
N PHE A 182 7.94 -4.25 -6.78
CA PHE A 182 7.25 -3.87 -8.00
C PHE A 182 5.73 -3.72 -7.79
N LEU A 183 5.13 -4.70 -7.13
CA LEU A 183 3.70 -4.75 -6.81
C LEU A 183 3.49 -5.77 -5.69
N ASP A 184 2.53 -5.54 -4.82
CA ASP A 184 2.21 -6.29 -3.60
C ASP A 184 3.28 -6.14 -2.48
N TRP A 185 2.83 -6.02 -1.24
CA TRP A 185 3.59 -5.92 0.02
C TRP A 185 4.27 -4.56 0.28
N GLU A 186 4.27 -3.62 -0.67
CA GLU A 186 4.89 -2.30 -0.50
C GLU A 186 4.20 -1.45 0.57
N ASP A 187 2.87 -1.56 0.66
CA ASP A 187 2.03 -0.87 1.64
C ASP A 187 2.21 -1.45 3.05
N LEU A 188 2.22 -2.78 3.18
CA LEU A 188 2.53 -3.44 4.45
C LEU A 188 3.93 -3.08 4.93
N ASP A 189 4.93 -3.09 4.05
CA ASP A 189 6.31 -2.72 4.40
C ASP A 189 6.40 -1.28 4.93
N LEU A 190 5.75 -0.34 4.26
CA LEU A 190 5.73 1.06 4.66
C LEU A 190 5.07 1.25 6.03
N CYS A 191 3.85 0.71 6.20
CA CYS A 191 3.13 0.80 7.47
C CYS A 191 3.88 0.10 8.61
N TRP A 192 4.51 -1.04 8.33
CA TRP A 192 5.33 -1.75 9.32
C TRP A 192 6.52 -0.91 9.79
N ARG A 193 7.21 -0.24 8.86
CA ARG A 193 8.30 0.68 9.21
C ARG A 193 7.82 1.86 10.05
N ALA A 194 6.61 2.36 9.79
CA ALA A 194 5.97 3.39 10.61
C ALA A 194 5.67 2.88 12.03
N TRP A 195 5.10 1.70 12.17
CA TRP A 195 4.86 1.07 13.46
C TRP A 195 6.14 0.87 14.29
N LEU A 196 7.25 0.51 13.64
CA LEU A 196 8.55 0.38 14.32
C LEU A 196 9.09 1.72 14.85
N ARG A 197 8.59 2.85 14.35
CA ARG A 197 8.87 4.21 14.83
C ARG A 197 7.86 4.70 15.88
N GLY A 198 6.86 3.86 16.24
CA GLY A 198 5.76 4.25 17.12
C GLY A 198 4.72 5.15 16.45
N TRP A 199 4.62 5.09 15.12
CA TRP A 199 3.66 5.84 14.32
C TRP A 199 2.54 4.93 13.82
N PRO A 200 1.39 4.93 14.49
CA PRO A 200 0.30 4.02 14.15
C PRO A 200 -0.36 4.35 12.82
N THR A 201 -0.84 3.31 12.16
CA THR A 201 -1.81 3.36 11.07
C THR A 201 -3.19 3.08 11.65
N VAL A 202 -4.21 3.82 11.24
CA VAL A 202 -5.60 3.63 11.69
C VAL A 202 -6.53 3.33 10.53
N TYR A 203 -7.53 2.48 10.78
CA TYR A 203 -8.64 2.23 9.88
C TYR A 203 -9.81 3.14 10.24
N VAL A 204 -10.43 3.78 9.24
CA VAL A 204 -11.52 4.75 9.38
C VAL A 204 -12.75 4.18 8.69
N PRO A 205 -13.67 3.53 9.43
CA PRO A 205 -14.80 2.78 8.83
C PRO A 205 -15.79 3.64 8.06
N ASP A 206 -15.97 4.91 8.45
CA ASP A 206 -16.92 5.83 7.81
C ASP A 206 -16.33 6.50 6.56
N ALA A 207 -15.01 6.52 6.41
CA ALA A 207 -14.35 6.89 5.16
C ALA A 207 -14.37 5.70 4.21
N TRP A 208 -15.15 5.77 3.11
CA TRP A 208 -15.28 4.63 2.22
C TRP A 208 -15.17 5.02 0.74
N LEU A 209 -14.90 4.02 -0.07
CA LEU A 209 -14.80 4.12 -1.51
C LEU A 209 -15.20 2.81 -2.19
N ARG A 210 -15.44 2.86 -3.50
CA ARG A 210 -15.59 1.69 -4.36
C ARG A 210 -14.28 1.40 -5.08
N HIS A 211 -13.93 0.13 -5.20
CA HIS A 211 -12.69 -0.31 -5.83
C HIS A 211 -12.97 -1.43 -6.84
N ARG A 212 -12.49 -1.27 -8.07
CA ARG A 212 -12.52 -2.30 -9.12
C ARG A 212 -11.31 -3.23 -8.99
N VAL A 213 -11.25 -3.98 -7.90
CA VAL A 213 -10.08 -4.83 -7.58
C VAL A 213 -9.63 -5.66 -8.78
N GLY A 214 -8.38 -5.49 -9.19
CA GLY A 214 -7.78 -6.23 -10.29
C GLY A 214 -8.08 -5.71 -11.70
N ALA A 215 -8.79 -4.60 -11.85
CA ALA A 215 -9.15 -4.04 -13.16
C ALA A 215 -7.92 -3.62 -14.00
N VAL A 216 -6.84 -3.22 -13.35
CA VAL A 216 -5.60 -2.73 -14.00
C VAL A 216 -4.54 -3.85 -14.14
N THR A 217 -4.78 -5.03 -13.57
CA THR A 217 -3.82 -6.14 -13.62
C THR A 217 -4.09 -7.01 -14.85
N SER A 218 -3.31 -6.82 -15.92
CA SER A 218 -3.46 -7.63 -17.13
C SER A 218 -2.96 -9.08 -16.94
N PRO A 219 -3.51 -10.06 -17.68
CA PRO A 219 -3.03 -11.45 -17.65
C PRO A 219 -1.53 -11.59 -17.96
N GLU A 220 -0.98 -10.72 -18.82
CA GLU A 220 0.44 -10.73 -19.19
C GLU A 220 1.34 -10.36 -17.99
N MET A 221 0.83 -9.57 -17.04
CA MET A 221 1.55 -9.21 -15.82
C MET A 221 1.54 -10.29 -14.76
N ALA A 222 0.64 -11.28 -14.83
CA ALA A 222 0.46 -12.28 -13.79
C ALA A 222 1.74 -13.07 -13.43
N PRO A 223 2.59 -13.53 -14.38
CA PRO A 223 3.84 -14.23 -14.04
C PRO A 223 4.86 -13.30 -13.35
N ARG A 224 4.92 -12.03 -13.75
CA ARG A 224 5.80 -11.03 -13.14
C ARG A 224 5.32 -10.68 -11.74
N ARG A 225 4.01 -10.48 -11.55
CA ARG A 225 3.39 -10.24 -10.25
C ARG A 225 3.63 -11.39 -9.29
N LEU A 226 3.43 -12.64 -9.73
CA LEU A 226 3.67 -13.82 -8.90
C LEU A 226 5.12 -13.89 -8.42
N ALA A 227 6.10 -13.73 -9.33
CA ALA A 227 7.51 -13.74 -8.97
C ALA A 227 7.88 -12.56 -8.05
N SER A 228 7.29 -11.38 -8.26
CA SER A 228 7.47 -10.22 -7.41
C SER A 228 6.88 -10.46 -6.02
N SER A 229 5.69 -11.02 -5.91
CA SER A 229 5.03 -11.28 -4.63
C SER A 229 5.86 -12.22 -3.73
N HIS A 230 6.43 -13.29 -4.26
CA HIS A 230 7.34 -14.18 -3.51
C HIS A 230 8.61 -13.46 -3.05
N HIS A 231 9.23 -12.67 -3.94
CA HIS A 231 10.41 -11.87 -3.61
C HIS A 231 10.09 -10.83 -2.53
N ASN A 232 9.03 -10.05 -2.71
CA ASN A 232 8.67 -8.96 -1.81
C ASN A 232 8.34 -9.47 -0.41
N LEU A 233 7.60 -10.59 -0.31
CA LEU A 233 7.30 -11.23 0.97
C LEU A 233 8.57 -11.66 1.70
N MET A 234 9.51 -12.33 1.02
CA MET A 234 10.78 -12.73 1.64
C MET A 234 11.63 -11.51 2.02
N ARG A 235 11.71 -10.49 1.16
CA ARG A 235 12.41 -9.24 1.45
C ARG A 235 11.82 -8.54 2.67
N PHE A 236 10.48 -8.38 2.72
CA PHE A 236 9.79 -7.83 3.88
C PHE A 236 10.10 -8.61 5.15
N ALA A 237 9.95 -9.93 5.12
CA ALA A 237 10.17 -10.77 6.29
C ALA A 237 11.62 -10.66 6.81
N LEU A 238 12.61 -10.76 5.93
CA LEU A 238 14.02 -10.67 6.29
C LEU A 238 14.41 -9.28 6.78
N LYS A 239 13.81 -8.22 6.23
CA LYS A 239 14.09 -6.83 6.57
C LYS A 239 13.43 -6.41 7.89
N ALA A 240 12.17 -6.80 8.14
CA ALA A 240 11.33 -6.17 9.13
C ALA A 240 10.84 -7.07 10.27
N LEU A 241 10.64 -8.38 10.03
CA LEU A 241 10.10 -9.28 11.05
C LEU A 241 11.17 -9.74 12.07
N PRO A 242 10.77 -10.13 13.32
CA PRO A 242 11.66 -10.80 14.26
C PRO A 242 12.29 -12.06 13.62
N PRO A 243 13.52 -12.44 13.98
CA PRO A 243 14.25 -13.51 13.29
C PRO A 243 13.51 -14.84 13.18
N ALA A 244 12.81 -15.27 14.24
CA ALA A 244 12.04 -16.50 14.22
C ALA A 244 10.83 -16.44 13.28
N ALA A 245 10.15 -15.29 13.20
CA ALA A 245 9.05 -15.08 12.26
C ALA A 245 9.56 -15.01 10.82
N ALA A 246 10.65 -14.28 10.57
CA ALA A 246 11.28 -14.22 9.25
C ALA A 246 11.71 -15.62 8.75
N ALA A 247 12.39 -16.40 9.61
CA ALA A 247 12.78 -17.77 9.27
C ALA A 247 11.58 -18.66 8.93
N ARG A 248 10.46 -18.49 9.66
CA ARG A 248 9.23 -19.22 9.41
C ARG A 248 8.61 -18.88 8.06
N VAL A 249 8.57 -17.59 7.69
CA VAL A 249 8.08 -17.14 6.38
C VAL A 249 8.95 -17.70 5.25
N VAL A 250 10.26 -17.57 5.36
CA VAL A 250 11.20 -18.09 4.35
C VAL A 250 11.10 -19.61 4.21
N ALA A 251 11.02 -20.36 5.33
CA ALA A 251 10.84 -21.80 5.30
C ALA A 251 9.54 -22.20 4.59
N GLY A 252 8.44 -21.48 4.86
CA GLY A 252 7.17 -21.72 4.18
C GLY A 252 7.24 -21.44 2.68
N GLU A 253 7.93 -20.40 2.26
CA GLU A 253 8.19 -20.15 0.84
C GLU A 253 9.00 -21.27 0.18
N LEU A 254 10.04 -21.75 0.85
CA LEU A 254 10.84 -22.89 0.36
C LEU A 254 10.01 -24.18 0.25
N LEU A 255 9.11 -24.45 1.19
CA LEU A 255 8.20 -25.59 1.13
C LEU A 255 7.19 -25.51 -0.04
N ARG A 256 6.95 -24.31 -0.58
CA ARG A 256 6.09 -24.08 -1.77
C ARG A 256 6.86 -24.24 -3.09
N TRP A 257 8.18 -24.47 -3.05
CA TRP A 257 9.02 -24.64 -4.22
C TRP A 257 8.47 -25.63 -5.27
N PRO A 258 7.96 -26.82 -4.89
CA PRO A 258 7.45 -27.76 -5.89
C PRO A 258 6.29 -27.22 -6.73
N ARG A 259 5.51 -26.26 -6.17
CA ARG A 259 4.37 -25.64 -6.86
C ARG A 259 4.78 -24.44 -7.72
N TYR A 260 5.80 -23.68 -7.30
CA TYR A 260 6.22 -22.42 -7.94
C TYR A 260 7.74 -22.35 -8.19
N PRO A 261 8.36 -23.34 -8.82
CA PRO A 261 9.83 -23.48 -8.87
C PRO A 261 10.49 -22.26 -9.55
N ALA A 262 9.95 -21.80 -10.67
CA ALA A 262 10.51 -20.67 -11.40
C ALA A 262 10.34 -19.33 -10.69
N ALA A 263 9.20 -19.11 -10.01
CA ALA A 263 8.94 -17.87 -9.28
C ALA A 263 9.80 -17.77 -8.03
N ILE A 264 9.83 -18.81 -7.21
CA ILE A 264 10.62 -18.86 -5.99
C ILE A 264 12.12 -18.87 -6.30
N GLY A 265 12.55 -19.56 -7.36
CA GLY A 265 13.95 -19.54 -7.81
C GLY A 265 14.43 -18.14 -8.19
N ARG A 266 13.64 -17.40 -8.96
CA ARG A 266 13.95 -15.99 -9.27
C ARG A 266 13.95 -15.11 -8.01
N ALA A 267 12.99 -15.32 -7.11
CA ALA A 267 12.93 -14.58 -5.85
C ALA A 267 14.19 -14.81 -5.00
N LEU A 268 14.61 -16.07 -4.82
CA LEU A 268 15.81 -16.41 -4.06
C LEU A 268 17.08 -15.83 -4.69
N ALA A 269 17.22 -15.90 -6.02
CA ALA A 269 18.36 -15.31 -6.71
C ALA A 269 18.46 -13.79 -6.44
N ARG A 270 17.32 -13.07 -6.48
CA ARG A 270 17.28 -11.64 -6.14
C ARG A 270 17.59 -11.40 -4.67
N ILE A 271 16.98 -12.15 -3.75
CA ILE A 271 17.25 -12.03 -2.31
C ILE A 271 18.75 -12.24 -2.01
N THR A 272 19.41 -13.20 -2.69
CA THR A 272 20.85 -13.45 -2.50
C THR A 272 21.69 -12.23 -2.90
N ILE A 273 21.36 -11.59 -4.01
CA ILE A 273 22.03 -10.36 -4.48
C ILE A 273 21.75 -9.18 -3.53
N GLU A 274 20.53 -9.05 -3.06
CA GLU A 274 20.06 -7.95 -2.22
C GLU A 274 20.40 -8.15 -0.72
N LEU A 275 20.93 -9.31 -0.32
CA LEU A 275 21.14 -9.66 1.09
C LEU A 275 21.98 -8.64 1.87
N PRO A 276 23.09 -8.08 1.33
CA PRO A 276 23.84 -7.05 2.04
C PRO A 276 23.01 -5.79 2.33
N GLU A 277 22.18 -5.39 1.38
CA GLU A 277 21.26 -4.25 1.54
C GLU A 277 20.15 -4.57 2.54
N ILE A 278 19.53 -5.73 2.46
CA ILE A 278 18.50 -6.19 3.42
C ILE A 278 19.04 -6.16 4.84
N VAL A 279 20.27 -6.65 5.07
CA VAL A 279 20.93 -6.62 6.38
C VAL A 279 21.19 -5.18 6.84
N ARG A 280 21.62 -4.30 5.94
CA ARG A 280 21.82 -2.87 6.24
C ARG A 280 20.50 -2.22 6.65
N LEU A 281 19.44 -2.41 5.86
CA LEU A 281 18.11 -1.87 6.13
C LEU A 281 17.54 -2.42 7.45
N ARG A 282 17.69 -3.72 7.71
CA ARG A 282 17.27 -4.33 8.97
C ARG A 282 17.93 -3.67 10.18
N ARG A 283 19.22 -3.34 10.09
CA ARG A 283 19.93 -2.64 11.18
C ARG A 283 19.45 -1.21 11.36
N ALA A 284 19.11 -0.53 10.29
CA ALA A 284 18.60 0.85 10.31
C ALA A 284 17.15 0.96 10.80
N ILE A 285 16.28 0.04 10.34
CA ILE A 285 14.85 0.03 10.68
C ILE A 285 14.63 -0.56 12.08
N GLY A 286 15.44 -1.53 12.46
CA GLY A 286 15.23 -2.38 13.64
C GLY A 286 14.18 -3.47 13.37
N SER A 287 14.05 -4.39 14.34
CA SER A 287 12.95 -5.34 14.38
C SER A 287 12.46 -5.42 15.82
N SER A 288 11.22 -5.07 16.07
CA SER A 288 10.66 -5.08 17.41
C SER A 288 9.79 -6.30 17.59
N ARG A 289 10.23 -7.21 18.50
CA ARG A 289 9.38 -8.32 18.95
C ARG A 289 8.11 -7.79 19.62
N ARG A 290 8.22 -6.68 20.37
CA ARG A 290 7.07 -6.05 21.04
C ARG A 290 6.01 -5.60 20.02
N VAL A 291 6.40 -4.90 18.95
CA VAL A 291 5.48 -4.48 17.88
C VAL A 291 4.85 -5.70 17.21
N PHE A 292 5.66 -6.72 16.89
CA PHE A 292 5.15 -7.96 16.28
C PHE A 292 4.14 -8.69 17.17
N ASP A 293 4.43 -8.82 18.46
CA ASP A 293 3.54 -9.50 19.42
C ASP A 293 2.25 -8.67 19.65
N ALA A 294 2.34 -7.33 19.66
CA ALA A 294 1.16 -6.45 19.71
C ALA A 294 0.26 -6.60 18.47
N MET A 295 0.87 -6.64 17.27
CA MET A 295 0.13 -6.92 16.02
C MET A 295 -0.61 -8.26 16.07
N LEU A 296 0.03 -9.31 16.61
CA LEU A 296 -0.58 -10.64 16.77
C LEU A 296 -1.69 -10.67 17.82
N ALA A 297 -1.64 -9.81 18.81
CA ALA A 297 -2.69 -9.67 19.84
C ALA A 297 -3.91 -8.90 19.30
N GLY A 298 -3.82 -8.29 18.12
CA GLY A 298 -4.87 -7.45 17.54
C GLY A 298 -4.97 -6.04 18.14
N ASP A 299 -3.98 -5.66 18.93
CA ASP A 299 -3.82 -4.35 19.59
C ASP A 299 -2.41 -3.81 19.27
N PRO A 300 -2.19 -3.39 18.02
CA PRO A 300 -0.91 -2.89 17.58
C PRO A 300 -0.55 -1.52 18.17
#